data_efdb60b0ebba440fe19222605b534cc9
#
_entry.id   efdb60b0ebba440fe19222605b534cc9
#
_cell.length_a   1.000
_cell.length_b   1.000
_cell.length_c   1.000
_cell.angle_alpha   90.00
_cell.angle_beta   90.00
_cell.angle_gamma   90.00
#
_symmetry.space_group_name_H-M   'P 1'
#
loop_
_entity.id
_entity.type
_entity.pdbx_description
1 polymer ?
#
loop_
_entity_poly.entity_id
_entity_poly.type
_entity_poly.pdbx_seq_one_letter_code
_entity_poly.pdbx_strand_id
1 'polypeptide(L)'
;MVFSYYLFKPFYSAGWRLLNLLHKRQETVFYCHTPVDLEIWLPIQKYLKPIPIVTDKRETYKFLKGKGFSVRKLPAFPKAVIMCRVSAHKFPSQKVIKIGMMHGAYHFKRRTSAKNYLPFSLYMFSSQMDLDNAVSIGVTCGMVGGYPKLDPYLPTPAIPKRSGAKPKLLFTATYDSSGMSGIARWIDHLHELTDRYEIAVSVHPWTNPEYIQRLRAMQGISFIEDNPLHHIPDADVCIVDTSSIIAEICALDKPMISWKIPAARRSVPEVYDIIAGISIQIESFEELAGALDLALAKPAALAQERQQANKVFFDKLDGKAGERVARHIIDLLPENKL
;
A
#
# COMPACT_ATOMS: atom_id res chain seq x y z
N MET A 1 -19.16 12.09 1.45
CA MET A 1 -19.95 10.90 1.86
C MET A 1 -20.93 10.56 0.74
N VAL A 2 -21.06 9.28 0.40
CA VAL A 2 -21.86 8.83 -0.76
C VAL A 2 -23.35 8.88 -0.37
N PHE A 3 -24.23 9.34 -1.28
CA PHE A 3 -25.71 9.41 -1.08
C PHE A 3 -26.29 8.08 -0.54
N SER A 4 -25.79 6.95 -1.03
CA SER A 4 -26.16 5.62 -0.56
C SER A 4 -25.94 5.39 0.95
N TYR A 5 -24.97 6.08 1.56
CA TYR A 5 -24.73 5.99 3.00
C TYR A 5 -25.94 6.46 3.81
N TYR A 6 -26.53 7.59 3.44
CA TYR A 6 -27.70 8.14 4.15
C TYR A 6 -28.95 7.31 3.94
N LEU A 7 -29.13 6.78 2.73
CA LEU A 7 -30.29 5.94 2.40
C LEU A 7 -30.28 4.60 3.15
N PHE A 8 -29.13 3.93 3.24
CA PHE A 8 -29.03 2.61 3.88
C PHE A 8 -28.78 2.65 5.38
N LYS A 9 -28.35 3.80 5.93
CA LYS A 9 -28.04 3.95 7.36
C LYS A 9 -29.18 3.54 8.30
N PRO A 10 -30.45 3.96 8.12
CA PRO A 10 -31.54 3.59 9.01
C PRO A 10 -31.81 2.07 8.99
N PHE A 11 -31.87 1.46 7.80
CA PHE A 11 -32.10 0.02 7.66
C PHE A 11 -30.96 -0.81 8.25
N TYR A 12 -29.74 -0.44 7.97
CA TYR A 12 -28.57 -1.09 8.56
C TYR A 12 -28.57 -0.96 10.09
N SER A 13 -28.89 0.21 10.61
CA SER A 13 -28.91 0.46 12.07
C SER A 13 -30.02 -0.32 12.76
N ALA A 14 -31.19 -0.47 12.11
CA ALA A 14 -32.28 -1.32 12.61
C ALA A 14 -31.90 -2.81 12.64
N GLY A 15 -31.32 -3.31 11.55
CA GLY A 15 -30.82 -4.69 11.48
C GLY A 15 -29.74 -4.95 12.54
N TRP A 16 -28.79 -4.01 12.71
CA TRP A 16 -27.76 -4.12 13.73
C TRP A 16 -28.35 -4.19 15.13
N ARG A 17 -29.35 -3.34 15.47
CA ARG A 17 -30.04 -3.35 16.77
C ARG A 17 -30.74 -4.68 17.01
N LEU A 18 -31.47 -5.18 16.02
CA LEU A 18 -32.19 -6.44 16.10
C LEU A 18 -31.25 -7.62 16.38
N LEU A 19 -30.17 -7.73 15.59
CA LEU A 19 -29.17 -8.79 15.77
C LEU A 19 -28.43 -8.66 17.11
N ASN A 20 -28.22 -7.43 17.60
CA ASN A 20 -27.65 -7.21 18.92
C ASN A 20 -28.59 -7.70 20.03
N LEU A 21 -29.88 -7.42 19.94
CA LEU A 21 -30.89 -7.89 20.91
C LEU A 21 -30.99 -9.42 20.91
N LEU A 22 -30.87 -10.03 19.76
CA LEU A 22 -30.90 -11.50 19.58
C LEU A 22 -29.57 -12.18 19.90
N HIS A 23 -28.54 -11.46 20.35
CA HIS A 23 -27.19 -11.95 20.60
C HIS A 23 -26.55 -12.69 19.36
N LYS A 24 -27.01 -12.36 18.14
CA LYS A 24 -26.57 -12.99 16.86
C LYS A 24 -25.62 -12.12 16.04
N ARG A 25 -25.17 -10.96 16.55
CA ARG A 25 -24.20 -10.14 15.85
C ARG A 25 -22.81 -10.76 15.92
N GLN A 26 -22.00 -10.43 14.93
CA GLN A 26 -20.55 -10.75 14.94
C GLN A 26 -19.84 -9.84 15.95
N GLU A 27 -18.79 -10.35 16.63
CA GLU A 27 -18.01 -9.51 17.54
C GLU A 27 -17.12 -8.55 16.75
N THR A 28 -16.06 -9.03 16.16
CA THR A 28 -15.14 -8.24 15.32
C THR A 28 -15.02 -8.86 13.94
N VAL A 29 -14.89 -8.05 12.89
CA VAL A 29 -14.60 -8.51 11.53
C VAL A 29 -13.48 -7.68 10.92
N PHE A 30 -12.72 -8.29 10.00
CA PHE A 30 -11.80 -7.58 9.12
C PHE A 30 -12.47 -7.35 7.75
N TYR A 31 -12.57 -6.09 7.31
CA TYR A 31 -13.07 -5.75 5.99
C TYR A 31 -11.92 -5.67 4.98
N CYS A 32 -11.86 -6.64 4.09
CA CYS A 32 -10.89 -6.75 3.03
C CYS A 32 -11.50 -6.22 1.71
N HIS A 33 -11.10 -5.05 1.26
CA HIS A 33 -11.62 -4.47 0.02
C HIS A 33 -10.89 -5.03 -1.21
N THR A 34 -9.58 -5.21 -1.12
CA THR A 34 -8.72 -5.77 -2.18
C THR A 34 -7.72 -6.76 -1.58
N PRO A 35 -7.12 -7.65 -2.39
CA PRO A 35 -6.07 -8.58 -1.91
C PRO A 35 -4.90 -7.91 -1.18
N VAL A 36 -4.53 -6.69 -1.54
CA VAL A 36 -3.47 -5.93 -0.85
C VAL A 36 -3.78 -5.68 0.62
N ASP A 37 -5.06 -5.51 0.97
CA ASP A 37 -5.45 -5.31 2.37
C ASP A 37 -5.14 -6.55 3.23
N LEU A 38 -5.13 -7.75 2.63
CA LEU A 38 -4.75 -8.98 3.31
C LEU A 38 -3.27 -8.99 3.71
N GLU A 39 -2.40 -8.47 2.87
CA GLU A 39 -0.95 -8.42 3.16
C GLU A 39 -0.63 -7.49 4.33
N ILE A 40 -1.43 -6.45 4.52
CA ILE A 40 -1.33 -5.58 5.71
C ILE A 40 -1.90 -6.30 6.94
N TRP A 41 -2.97 -7.05 6.74
CA TRP A 41 -3.70 -7.69 7.83
C TRP A 41 -2.99 -8.92 8.42
N LEU A 42 -2.38 -9.76 7.58
CA LEU A 42 -1.77 -11.01 8.03
C LEU A 42 -0.68 -10.83 9.10
N PRO A 43 0.24 -9.87 9.02
CA PRO A 43 1.19 -9.59 10.10
C PRO A 43 0.53 -9.21 11.43
N ILE A 44 -0.64 -8.57 11.39
CA ILE A 44 -1.42 -8.16 12.58
C ILE A 44 -2.17 -9.35 13.17
N GLN A 45 -2.82 -10.16 12.30
CA GLN A 45 -3.65 -11.28 12.70
C GLN A 45 -2.91 -12.31 13.55
N LYS A 46 -1.59 -12.42 13.39
CA LYS A 46 -0.73 -13.33 14.17
C LYS A 46 -0.80 -13.09 15.70
N TYR A 47 -1.15 -11.87 16.11
CA TYR A 47 -1.19 -11.44 17.51
C TYR A 47 -2.61 -11.32 18.04
N LEU A 48 -3.62 -11.71 17.26
CA LEU A 48 -5.03 -11.61 17.61
C LEU A 48 -5.72 -12.97 17.48
N LYS A 49 -6.79 -13.19 18.24
CA LYS A 49 -7.72 -14.30 17.98
C LYS A 49 -8.16 -14.27 16.51
N PRO A 50 -8.52 -15.43 15.92
CA PRO A 50 -9.01 -15.47 14.55
C PRO A 50 -10.20 -14.53 14.33
N ILE A 51 -10.04 -13.54 13.46
CA ILE A 51 -11.07 -12.56 13.12
C ILE A 51 -11.62 -12.89 11.72
N PRO A 52 -12.96 -13.08 11.58
CA PRO A 52 -13.57 -13.37 10.27
C PRO A 52 -13.35 -12.25 9.26
N ILE A 53 -13.11 -12.63 8.00
CA ILE A 53 -12.94 -11.69 6.89
C ILE A 53 -14.29 -11.46 6.20
N VAL A 54 -14.58 -10.19 5.88
CA VAL A 54 -15.75 -9.80 5.09
C VAL A 54 -15.34 -8.93 3.91
N THR A 55 -16.06 -9.04 2.80
CA THR A 55 -15.82 -8.22 1.60
C THR A 55 -17.11 -7.95 0.83
N ASP A 56 -17.16 -6.85 0.09
CA ASP A 56 -18.23 -6.55 -0.89
C ASP A 56 -17.82 -6.83 -2.34
N LYS A 57 -16.54 -7.17 -2.57
CA LYS A 57 -16.00 -7.39 -3.91
C LYS A 57 -16.02 -8.87 -4.30
N ARG A 58 -16.62 -9.17 -5.46
CA ARG A 58 -16.69 -10.56 -5.97
C ARG A 58 -15.31 -11.15 -6.23
N GLU A 59 -14.41 -10.38 -6.79
CA GLU A 59 -13.05 -10.81 -7.11
C GLU A 59 -12.22 -11.07 -5.85
N THR A 60 -12.26 -10.14 -4.87
CA THR A 60 -11.62 -10.33 -3.57
C THR A 60 -12.19 -11.56 -2.84
N TYR A 61 -13.51 -11.78 -2.92
CA TYR A 61 -14.12 -12.97 -2.34
C TYR A 61 -13.58 -14.27 -2.97
N LYS A 62 -13.50 -14.32 -4.31
CA LYS A 62 -12.94 -15.48 -5.03
C LYS A 62 -11.47 -15.72 -4.67
N PHE A 63 -10.68 -14.67 -4.67
CA PHE A 63 -9.26 -14.72 -4.31
C PHE A 63 -9.07 -15.28 -2.88
N LEU A 64 -9.76 -14.73 -1.88
CA LEU A 64 -9.66 -15.16 -0.50
C LEU A 64 -10.11 -16.62 -0.31
N LYS A 65 -11.20 -17.03 -0.97
CA LYS A 65 -11.66 -18.42 -0.97
C LYS A 65 -10.65 -19.37 -1.61
N GLY A 66 -10.07 -18.98 -2.74
CA GLY A 66 -9.01 -19.78 -3.41
C GLY A 66 -7.75 -19.95 -2.57
N LYS A 67 -7.49 -19.01 -1.66
CA LYS A 67 -6.39 -19.08 -0.67
C LYS A 67 -6.78 -19.81 0.64
N GLY A 68 -8.00 -20.36 0.73
CA GLY A 68 -8.46 -21.13 1.91
C GLY A 68 -8.99 -20.29 3.08
N PHE A 69 -9.14 -18.95 2.91
CA PHE A 69 -9.66 -18.12 3.99
C PHE A 69 -11.17 -18.28 4.19
N SER A 70 -11.60 -18.24 5.47
CA SER A 70 -13.01 -18.11 5.81
C SER A 70 -13.47 -16.67 5.55
N VAL A 71 -14.21 -16.46 4.47
CA VAL A 71 -14.68 -15.13 4.04
C VAL A 71 -16.19 -15.13 3.81
N ARG A 72 -16.84 -14.02 4.19
CA ARG A 72 -18.27 -13.77 3.94
C ARG A 72 -18.46 -12.50 3.12
N LYS A 73 -19.57 -12.44 2.40
CA LYS A 73 -19.98 -11.23 1.68
C LYS A 73 -20.75 -10.29 2.62
N LEU A 74 -20.64 -8.97 2.34
CA LEU A 74 -21.54 -8.00 2.99
C LEU A 74 -23.01 -8.26 2.57
N PRO A 75 -24.01 -7.91 3.43
CA PRO A 75 -23.89 -7.15 4.65
C PRO A 75 -23.37 -7.95 5.85
N ALA A 76 -22.64 -7.30 6.74
CA ALA A 76 -22.22 -7.82 8.04
C ALA A 76 -22.60 -6.79 9.12
N PHE A 77 -22.95 -7.26 10.33
CA PHE A 77 -23.42 -6.44 11.44
C PHE A 77 -22.55 -6.63 12.69
N PRO A 78 -21.24 -6.28 12.62
CA PRO A 78 -20.31 -6.54 13.70
C PRO A 78 -20.44 -5.50 14.84
N LYS A 79 -19.87 -5.83 16.01
CA LYS A 79 -19.59 -4.87 17.08
C LYS A 79 -18.46 -3.93 16.64
N ALA A 80 -17.41 -4.49 16.06
CA ALA A 80 -16.26 -3.75 15.57
C ALA A 80 -15.85 -4.20 14.18
N VAL A 81 -15.28 -3.27 13.38
CA VAL A 81 -14.71 -3.55 12.09
C VAL A 81 -13.32 -2.93 11.96
N ILE A 82 -12.38 -3.73 11.48
CA ILE A 82 -11.02 -3.31 11.16
C ILE A 82 -10.91 -3.21 9.64
N MET A 83 -10.28 -2.15 9.11
CA MET A 83 -10.16 -1.95 7.66
C MET A 83 -8.90 -1.16 7.30
N CYS A 84 -8.32 -1.46 6.13
CA CYS A 84 -7.13 -0.78 5.61
C CYS A 84 -7.46 0.43 4.72
N ARG A 85 -8.69 0.94 4.75
CA ARG A 85 -9.14 2.06 3.90
C ARG A 85 -10.18 2.89 4.62
N VAL A 86 -10.43 4.10 4.12
CA VAL A 86 -11.49 4.97 4.60
C VAL A 86 -12.86 4.49 4.07
N SER A 87 -13.22 3.24 4.41
CA SER A 87 -14.44 2.58 3.93
C SER A 87 -15.55 2.49 4.98
N ALA A 88 -15.57 3.40 5.95
CA ALA A 88 -16.55 3.46 7.04
C ALA A 88 -18.01 3.48 6.57
N HIS A 89 -18.29 3.97 5.36
CA HIS A 89 -19.60 3.99 4.73
C HIS A 89 -20.19 2.61 4.48
N LYS A 90 -19.38 1.55 4.45
CA LYS A 90 -19.86 0.15 4.34
C LYS A 90 -20.50 -0.37 5.61
N PHE A 91 -20.26 0.30 6.75
CA PHE A 91 -20.78 -0.03 8.07
C PHE A 91 -21.42 1.22 8.68
N PRO A 92 -22.60 1.64 8.17
CA PRO A 92 -23.14 2.99 8.42
C PRO A 92 -23.69 3.22 9.82
N SER A 93 -23.76 2.22 10.71
CA SER A 93 -24.17 2.45 12.11
C SER A 93 -23.05 3.13 12.91
N GLN A 94 -23.41 4.16 13.68
CA GLN A 94 -22.49 4.80 14.62
C GLN A 94 -22.13 3.89 15.80
N LYS A 95 -22.91 2.84 16.06
CA LYS A 95 -22.66 1.88 17.14
C LYS A 95 -21.59 0.83 16.78
N VAL A 96 -21.19 0.76 15.52
CA VAL A 96 -20.07 -0.09 15.07
C VAL A 96 -18.79 0.65 15.35
N ILE A 97 -17.93 0.07 16.19
CA ILE A 97 -16.55 0.56 16.40
C ILE A 97 -15.77 0.38 15.11
N LYS A 98 -15.17 1.43 14.59
CA LYS A 98 -14.42 1.40 13.34
C LYS A 98 -12.95 1.69 13.61
N ILE A 99 -12.11 0.74 13.27
CA ILE A 99 -10.65 0.85 13.35
C ILE A 99 -10.12 0.90 11.93
N GLY A 100 -9.47 2.01 11.60
CA GLY A 100 -8.85 2.22 10.29
C GLY A 100 -7.34 2.12 10.36
N MET A 101 -6.73 1.76 9.24
CA MET A 101 -5.29 1.84 9.04
C MET A 101 -4.96 2.16 7.58
N MET A 102 -3.70 2.45 7.33
CA MET A 102 -3.21 2.80 6.02
C MET A 102 -3.10 1.57 5.11
N HIS A 103 -3.44 1.73 3.82
CA HIS A 103 -3.22 0.69 2.80
C HIS A 103 -1.96 0.93 1.94
N GLY A 104 -1.30 2.05 2.13
CA GLY A 104 -0.04 2.45 1.50
C GLY A 104 0.67 3.43 2.40
N ALA A 105 1.99 3.46 2.35
CA ALA A 105 2.80 4.42 3.08
C ALA A 105 2.67 5.82 2.47
N TYR A 106 3.01 6.84 3.27
CA TYR A 106 3.00 8.25 2.89
C TYR A 106 1.65 8.72 2.35
N HIS A 107 0.64 8.66 3.21
CA HIS A 107 -0.75 8.96 2.86
C HIS A 107 -0.96 10.42 2.48
N PHE A 108 -0.32 11.34 3.16
CA PHE A 108 -0.50 12.79 2.98
C PHE A 108 0.25 13.38 1.80
N LYS A 109 0.82 12.56 0.92
CA LYS A 109 1.32 13.01 -0.39
C LYS A 109 0.24 13.68 -1.26
N ARG A 110 -1.03 13.54 -0.90
CA ARG A 110 -2.17 14.22 -1.52
C ARG A 110 -3.03 14.88 -0.45
N ARG A 111 -3.59 16.04 -0.77
CA ARG A 111 -4.51 16.75 0.11
C ARG A 111 -5.70 15.86 0.48
N THR A 112 -5.96 15.71 1.77
CA THR A 112 -7.06 14.92 2.33
C THR A 112 -7.96 15.81 3.21
N SER A 113 -8.99 15.25 3.82
CA SER A 113 -9.96 15.97 4.67
C SER A 113 -10.21 15.21 5.95
N ALA A 114 -10.23 15.91 7.10
CA ALA A 114 -10.58 15.37 8.39
C ALA A 114 -11.95 14.64 8.40
N LYS A 115 -12.89 15.07 7.55
CA LYS A 115 -14.22 14.45 7.41
C LYS A 115 -14.17 12.96 7.08
N ASN A 116 -13.10 12.51 6.44
CA ASN A 116 -12.90 11.09 6.10
C ASN A 116 -12.66 10.22 7.35
N TYR A 117 -12.13 10.81 8.41
CA TYR A 117 -11.73 10.10 9.63
C TYR A 117 -12.77 10.18 10.75
N LEU A 118 -13.72 11.12 10.70
CA LEU A 118 -14.76 11.30 11.71
C LEU A 118 -15.53 10.02 12.12
N PRO A 119 -15.78 9.04 11.20
CA PRO A 119 -16.49 7.83 11.59
C PRO A 119 -15.64 6.81 12.37
N PHE A 120 -14.32 7.01 12.46
CA PHE A 120 -13.42 6.07 13.11
C PHE A 120 -13.26 6.34 14.60
N SER A 121 -13.22 5.28 15.39
CA SER A 121 -12.85 5.32 16.80
C SER A 121 -11.34 5.35 16.98
N LEU A 122 -10.61 4.76 16.03
CA LEU A 122 -9.16 4.74 15.97
C LEU A 122 -8.73 4.70 14.49
N TYR A 123 -7.75 5.50 14.09
CA TYR A 123 -7.13 5.41 12.78
C TYR A 123 -5.60 5.41 12.92
N MET A 124 -4.94 4.35 12.42
CA MET A 124 -3.51 4.14 12.57
C MET A 124 -2.76 4.59 11.32
N PHE A 125 -1.78 5.46 11.52
CA PHE A 125 -0.91 6.04 10.50
C PHE A 125 0.43 5.30 10.43
N SER A 126 1.09 5.34 9.26
CA SER A 126 2.35 4.65 9.04
C SER A 126 3.54 5.35 9.70
N SER A 127 3.48 6.67 9.88
CA SER A 127 4.56 7.47 10.47
C SER A 127 4.02 8.57 11.40
N GLN A 128 4.93 9.13 12.20
CA GLN A 128 4.64 10.30 13.03
C GLN A 128 4.28 11.51 12.16
N MET A 129 4.98 11.71 11.03
CA MET A 129 4.66 12.79 10.10
C MET A 129 3.24 12.68 9.52
N ASP A 130 2.80 11.48 9.13
CA ASP A 130 1.42 11.27 8.68
C ASP A 130 0.41 11.59 9.79
N LEU A 131 0.70 11.25 11.05
CA LEU A 131 -0.13 11.60 12.20
C LEU A 131 -0.16 13.11 12.43
N ASP A 132 0.99 13.79 12.41
CA ASP A 132 1.08 15.24 12.61
C ASP A 132 0.31 16.00 11.52
N ASN A 133 0.43 15.56 10.27
CA ASN A 133 -0.36 16.07 9.14
C ASN A 133 -1.86 15.82 9.32
N ALA A 134 -2.26 14.67 9.88
CA ALA A 134 -3.65 14.37 10.19
C ALA A 134 -4.18 15.28 11.31
N VAL A 135 -3.41 15.47 12.37
CA VAL A 135 -3.76 16.36 13.50
C VAL A 135 -3.90 17.80 13.02
N SER A 136 -3.01 18.27 12.16
CA SER A 136 -3.04 19.66 11.63
C SER A 136 -4.32 19.98 10.85
N ILE A 137 -4.97 18.98 10.26
CA ILE A 137 -6.27 19.13 9.58
C ILE A 137 -7.47 18.78 10.46
N GLY A 138 -7.26 18.53 11.76
CA GLY A 138 -8.33 18.28 12.77
C GLY A 138 -8.74 16.82 12.95
N VAL A 139 -7.89 15.85 12.62
CA VAL A 139 -8.12 14.43 12.95
C VAL A 139 -7.77 14.19 14.41
N THR A 140 -8.73 13.66 15.20
CA THR A 140 -8.58 13.43 16.64
C THR A 140 -8.47 11.95 17.04
N CYS A 141 -8.79 11.04 16.10
CA CYS A 141 -8.76 9.59 16.34
C CYS A 141 -7.47 8.94 15.87
N GLY A 142 -6.43 9.74 15.57
CA GLY A 142 -5.18 9.27 14.99
C GLY A 142 -4.21 8.68 16.01
N MET A 143 -3.44 7.67 15.59
CA MET A 143 -2.33 7.07 16.32
C MET A 143 -1.29 6.53 15.36
N VAL A 144 -0.03 6.45 15.79
CA VAL A 144 1.02 5.79 14.97
C VAL A 144 0.96 4.28 15.21
N GLY A 145 0.75 3.52 14.13
CA GLY A 145 0.76 2.05 14.15
C GLY A 145 1.98 1.45 13.41
N GLY A 146 2.57 2.22 12.52
CA GLY A 146 3.57 1.74 11.58
C GLY A 146 2.94 1.10 10.34
N TYR A 147 3.74 0.33 9.57
CA TYR A 147 3.30 -0.25 8.30
C TYR A 147 3.53 -1.77 8.27
N PRO A 148 2.56 -2.57 8.75
CA PRO A 148 2.69 -4.03 8.91
C PRO A 148 3.02 -4.81 7.64
N LYS A 149 2.65 -4.29 6.46
CA LYS A 149 2.94 -4.91 5.16
C LYS A 149 4.43 -5.19 4.95
N LEU A 150 5.31 -4.40 5.57
CA LEU A 150 6.75 -4.57 5.48
C LEU A 150 7.33 -5.57 6.49
N ASP A 151 6.61 -5.97 7.52
CA ASP A 151 7.14 -6.85 8.58
C ASP A 151 7.79 -8.14 8.05
N PRO A 152 7.22 -8.83 7.01
CA PRO A 152 7.83 -10.06 6.48
C PRO A 152 9.18 -9.84 5.78
N TYR A 153 9.53 -8.61 5.46
CA TYR A 153 10.74 -8.24 4.71
C TYR A 153 11.81 -7.58 5.59
N LEU A 154 11.54 -7.45 6.89
CA LEU A 154 12.41 -6.77 7.84
C LEU A 154 12.86 -7.72 8.97
N PRO A 155 14.13 -7.63 9.42
CA PRO A 155 15.19 -6.78 8.83
C PRO A 155 15.50 -7.22 7.39
N THR A 156 15.88 -6.25 6.55
CA THR A 156 16.17 -6.52 5.13
C THR A 156 17.26 -7.58 5.00
N PRO A 157 16.98 -8.75 4.42
CA PRO A 157 17.98 -9.78 4.26
C PRO A 157 19.07 -9.34 3.27
N ALA A 158 20.31 -9.61 3.57
CA ALA A 158 21.39 -9.48 2.59
C ALA A 158 21.15 -10.51 1.48
N ILE A 159 20.83 -10.03 0.26
CA ILE A 159 20.68 -10.92 -0.90
C ILE A 159 22.04 -11.13 -1.52
N PRO A 160 22.53 -12.38 -1.60
CA PRO A 160 23.80 -12.65 -2.26
C PRO A 160 23.71 -12.26 -3.74
N LYS A 161 24.67 -11.44 -4.21
CA LYS A 161 24.80 -11.16 -5.64
C LYS A 161 25.08 -12.46 -6.38
N ARG A 162 24.25 -12.79 -7.36
CA ARG A 162 24.48 -13.93 -8.26
C ARG A 162 25.62 -13.56 -9.20
N SER A 163 26.77 -14.20 -9.08
CA SER A 163 27.88 -13.99 -10.00
C SER A 163 27.50 -14.44 -11.41
N GLY A 164 27.68 -13.58 -12.43
CA GLY A 164 27.43 -13.87 -13.83
C GLY A 164 25.97 -13.79 -14.32
N ALA A 165 25.01 -13.53 -13.46
CA ALA A 165 23.62 -13.30 -13.89
C ALA A 165 23.41 -11.86 -14.38
N LYS A 166 22.46 -11.67 -15.33
CA LYS A 166 22.02 -10.34 -15.74
C LYS A 166 21.44 -9.59 -14.52
N PRO A 167 21.73 -8.28 -14.37
CA PRO A 167 21.08 -7.49 -13.32
C PRO A 167 19.56 -7.46 -13.50
N LYS A 168 18.83 -7.47 -12.38
CA LYS A 168 17.37 -7.45 -12.38
C LYS A 168 16.84 -6.03 -12.21
N LEU A 169 16.02 -5.60 -13.14
CA LEU A 169 15.34 -4.31 -13.14
C LEU A 169 13.86 -4.49 -12.81
N LEU A 170 13.35 -3.69 -11.88
CA LEU A 170 11.92 -3.62 -11.58
C LEU A 170 11.37 -2.27 -12.05
N PHE A 171 10.60 -2.28 -13.14
CA PHE A 171 9.86 -1.11 -13.61
C PHE A 171 8.49 -1.04 -12.91
N THR A 172 8.16 0.12 -12.36
CA THR A 172 6.83 0.36 -11.79
C THR A 172 6.25 1.68 -12.30
N ALA A 173 4.93 1.70 -12.54
CA ALA A 173 4.25 2.91 -12.92
C ALA A 173 2.90 3.06 -12.19
N THR A 174 2.57 4.33 -11.86
CA THR A 174 1.21 4.70 -11.49
C THR A 174 0.30 4.66 -12.74
N TYR A 175 -1.02 4.77 -12.58
CA TYR A 175 -1.92 4.70 -13.75
C TYR A 175 -1.81 5.95 -14.62
N ASP A 176 -1.84 5.77 -15.93
CA ASP A 176 -1.60 6.78 -16.96
C ASP A 176 -2.54 7.98 -16.86
N SER A 177 -3.84 7.76 -16.64
CA SER A 177 -4.82 8.85 -16.51
C SER A 177 -4.67 9.71 -15.24
N SER A 178 -3.70 9.39 -14.37
CA SER A 178 -3.34 10.23 -13.22
C SER A 178 -2.63 11.53 -13.60
N GLY A 179 -2.05 11.60 -14.79
CA GLY A 179 -1.13 12.65 -15.22
C GLY A 179 0.24 12.61 -14.53
N MET A 180 0.53 11.52 -13.78
CA MET A 180 1.75 11.34 -13.00
C MET A 180 2.51 10.07 -13.36
N SER A 181 2.13 9.40 -14.45
CA SER A 181 2.74 8.15 -14.91
C SER A 181 3.90 8.39 -15.85
N GLY A 182 4.98 7.64 -15.66
CA GLY A 182 6.12 7.58 -16.57
C GLY A 182 5.98 6.52 -17.67
N ILE A 183 4.90 5.74 -17.71
CA ILE A 183 4.78 4.55 -18.57
C ILE A 183 5.04 4.82 -20.06
N ALA A 184 4.53 5.93 -20.58
CA ALA A 184 4.68 6.31 -21.98
C ALA A 184 6.14 6.62 -22.39
N ARG A 185 7.04 6.86 -21.41
CA ARG A 185 8.44 7.19 -21.67
C ARG A 185 9.31 5.95 -21.90
N TRP A 186 8.84 4.78 -21.50
CA TRP A 186 9.67 3.58 -21.51
C TRP A 186 9.03 2.34 -22.14
N ILE A 187 7.70 2.28 -22.26
CA ILE A 187 7.03 1.05 -22.71
C ILE A 187 7.44 0.60 -24.12
N ASP A 188 7.72 1.54 -25.02
CA ASP A 188 8.12 1.25 -26.39
C ASP A 188 9.59 0.80 -26.51
N HIS A 189 10.38 1.06 -25.48
CA HIS A 189 11.82 0.87 -25.45
C HIS A 189 12.30 -0.30 -24.57
N LEU A 190 11.41 -0.95 -23.80
CA LEU A 190 11.81 -2.04 -22.90
C LEU A 190 12.58 -3.17 -23.60
N HIS A 191 12.23 -3.47 -24.85
CA HIS A 191 12.88 -4.52 -25.65
C HIS A 191 14.38 -4.25 -25.85
N GLU A 192 14.81 -2.99 -25.88
CA GLU A 192 16.21 -2.58 -26.02
C GLU A 192 17.09 -2.98 -24.83
N LEU A 193 16.48 -3.26 -23.68
CA LEU A 193 17.17 -3.60 -22.44
C LEU A 193 17.28 -5.10 -22.19
N THR A 194 16.52 -5.94 -22.90
CA THR A 194 16.38 -7.38 -22.60
C THR A 194 17.65 -8.18 -22.81
N ASP A 195 18.56 -7.72 -23.66
CA ASP A 195 19.84 -8.38 -23.85
C ASP A 195 20.79 -8.24 -22.66
N ARG A 196 20.71 -7.14 -21.93
CA ARG A 196 21.61 -6.81 -20.81
C ARG A 196 20.99 -7.08 -19.44
N TYR A 197 19.67 -7.07 -19.32
CA TYR A 197 18.97 -7.10 -18.05
C TYR A 197 17.82 -8.12 -18.00
N GLU A 198 17.54 -8.66 -16.81
CA GLU A 198 16.27 -9.31 -16.50
C GLU A 198 15.25 -8.25 -16.11
N ILE A 199 14.13 -8.14 -16.82
CA ILE A 199 13.16 -7.07 -16.63
C ILE A 199 11.87 -7.61 -16.07
N ALA A 200 11.46 -7.06 -14.92
CA ALA A 200 10.15 -7.25 -14.33
C ALA A 200 9.36 -5.93 -14.37
N VAL A 201 8.08 -5.99 -14.70
CA VAL A 201 7.24 -4.80 -14.87
C VAL A 201 5.96 -4.94 -14.08
N SER A 202 5.65 -3.97 -13.24
CA SER A 202 4.38 -3.85 -12.55
C SER A 202 3.76 -2.48 -12.79
N VAL A 203 2.48 -2.44 -13.14
CA VAL A 203 1.75 -1.20 -13.33
C VAL A 203 0.50 -1.17 -12.44
N HIS A 204 0.00 0.03 -12.19
CA HIS A 204 -1.20 0.17 -11.37
C HIS A 204 -2.42 -0.52 -12.04
N PRO A 205 -3.32 -1.18 -11.28
CA PRO A 205 -4.50 -1.88 -11.84
C PRO A 205 -5.45 -1.01 -12.68
N TRP A 206 -5.36 0.31 -12.55
CA TRP A 206 -6.15 1.27 -13.34
C TRP A 206 -5.42 1.81 -14.57
N THR A 207 -4.26 1.26 -14.89
CA THR A 207 -3.55 1.56 -16.13
C THR A 207 -4.38 1.14 -17.34
N ASN A 208 -4.29 1.90 -18.42
CA ASN A 208 -5.00 1.62 -19.67
C ASN A 208 -4.81 0.13 -20.07
N PRO A 209 -5.90 -0.60 -20.35
CA PRO A 209 -5.84 -2.00 -20.76
C PRO A 209 -4.93 -2.28 -21.96
N GLU A 210 -4.77 -1.34 -22.87
CA GLU A 210 -3.85 -1.48 -24.02
C GLU A 210 -2.39 -1.61 -23.57
N TYR A 211 -1.95 -0.79 -22.62
CA TYR A 211 -0.61 -0.91 -22.04
C TYR A 211 -0.41 -2.25 -21.34
N ILE A 212 -1.43 -2.71 -20.59
CA ILE A 212 -1.39 -4.00 -19.89
C ILE A 212 -1.28 -5.15 -20.90
N GLN A 213 -2.07 -5.12 -21.98
CA GLN A 213 -2.02 -6.14 -23.03
C GLN A 213 -0.66 -6.17 -23.76
N ARG A 214 -0.11 -5.00 -24.06
CA ARG A 214 1.22 -4.88 -24.67
C ARG A 214 2.31 -5.45 -23.78
N LEU A 215 2.31 -5.12 -22.49
CA LEU A 215 3.29 -5.62 -21.52
C LEU A 215 3.19 -7.15 -21.37
N ARG A 216 1.98 -7.72 -21.35
CA ARG A 216 1.79 -9.18 -21.30
C ARG A 216 2.27 -9.91 -22.55
N ALA A 217 2.17 -9.27 -23.71
CA ALA A 217 2.60 -9.85 -25.00
C ALA A 217 4.09 -9.66 -25.29
N MET A 218 4.78 -8.80 -24.53
CA MET A 218 6.18 -8.45 -24.79
C MET A 218 7.12 -9.57 -24.37
N GLN A 219 7.93 -10.05 -25.31
CA GLN A 219 8.93 -11.07 -25.04
C GLN A 219 10.12 -10.49 -24.26
N GLY A 220 10.77 -11.31 -23.45
CA GLY A 220 11.97 -10.92 -22.68
C GLY A 220 11.68 -10.13 -21.40
N ILE A 221 10.41 -9.86 -21.09
CA ILE A 221 10.01 -9.22 -19.82
C ILE A 221 9.08 -10.13 -19.00
N SER A 222 9.09 -9.95 -17.70
CA SER A 222 8.17 -10.60 -16.76
C SER A 222 7.11 -9.58 -16.30
N PHE A 223 5.87 -9.71 -16.79
CA PHE A 223 4.78 -8.88 -16.31
C PHE A 223 4.25 -9.40 -14.97
N ILE A 224 4.31 -8.55 -13.93
CA ILE A 224 3.92 -8.89 -12.55
C ILE A 224 2.44 -8.60 -12.37
N GLU A 225 1.66 -9.63 -12.04
CA GLU A 225 0.22 -9.52 -11.75
C GLU A 225 -0.11 -9.47 -10.25
N ASP A 226 0.83 -9.87 -9.41
CA ASP A 226 0.70 -9.82 -7.96
C ASP A 226 1.23 -8.49 -7.38
N ASN A 227 1.48 -8.46 -6.07
CA ASN A 227 2.01 -7.26 -5.43
C ASN A 227 3.50 -7.06 -5.77
N PRO A 228 3.88 -5.94 -6.40
CA PRO A 228 5.27 -5.65 -6.75
C PRO A 228 6.23 -5.63 -5.54
N LEU A 229 5.74 -5.46 -4.32
CA LEU A 229 6.58 -5.55 -3.11
C LEU A 229 7.32 -6.89 -3.02
N HIS A 230 6.72 -8.00 -3.49
CA HIS A 230 7.34 -9.32 -3.47
C HIS A 230 8.60 -9.41 -4.35
N HIS A 231 8.71 -8.53 -5.35
CA HIS A 231 9.79 -8.52 -6.34
C HIS A 231 10.88 -7.48 -6.03
N ILE A 232 10.60 -6.51 -5.11
CA ILE A 232 11.60 -5.50 -4.72
C ILE A 232 12.86 -6.14 -4.13
N PRO A 233 12.79 -7.14 -3.21
CA PRO A 233 14.01 -7.74 -2.65
C PRO A 233 14.96 -8.29 -3.70
N ASP A 234 14.43 -8.87 -4.78
CA ASP A 234 15.22 -9.48 -5.85
C ASP A 234 15.73 -8.49 -6.91
N ALA A 235 15.20 -7.27 -6.94
CA ALA A 235 15.63 -6.24 -7.88
C ALA A 235 17.00 -5.65 -7.50
N ASP A 236 17.87 -5.45 -8.47
CA ASP A 236 19.13 -4.69 -8.31
C ASP A 236 18.88 -3.19 -8.42
N VAL A 237 17.97 -2.76 -9.31
CA VAL A 237 17.55 -1.36 -9.48
C VAL A 237 16.05 -1.30 -9.73
N CYS A 238 15.37 -0.35 -9.09
CA CYS A 238 13.95 -0.07 -9.31
C CYS A 238 13.79 1.22 -10.13
N ILE A 239 13.02 1.15 -11.22
CA ILE A 239 12.69 2.29 -12.08
C ILE A 239 11.24 2.70 -11.76
N VAL A 240 11.06 3.93 -11.32
CA VAL A 240 9.80 4.40 -10.71
C VAL A 240 9.32 5.73 -11.30
N ASP A 241 8.07 6.06 -11.06
CA ASP A 241 7.52 7.41 -11.27
C ASP A 241 7.19 8.09 -9.93
N THR A 242 5.92 8.39 -9.66
CA THR A 242 5.42 9.00 -8.41
C THR A 242 4.57 8.04 -7.57
N SER A 243 4.65 6.75 -7.84
CA SER A 243 3.88 5.72 -7.14
C SER A 243 4.26 5.60 -5.65
N SER A 244 3.30 5.19 -4.81
CA SER A 244 3.55 4.98 -3.38
C SER A 244 4.52 3.84 -3.06
N ILE A 245 4.78 2.97 -4.02
CA ILE A 245 5.77 1.89 -3.88
C ILE A 245 7.19 2.41 -3.64
N ILE A 246 7.47 3.68 -3.97
CA ILE A 246 8.74 4.35 -3.66
C ILE A 246 9.10 4.23 -2.19
N ALA A 247 8.12 4.39 -1.29
CA ALA A 247 8.36 4.25 0.14
C ALA A 247 8.74 2.80 0.51
N GLU A 248 8.11 1.80 -0.10
CA GLU A 248 8.44 0.38 0.11
C GLU A 248 9.83 0.04 -0.44
N ILE A 249 10.20 0.57 -1.61
CA ILE A 249 11.54 0.42 -2.20
C ILE A 249 12.59 1.09 -1.30
N CYS A 250 12.27 2.28 -0.79
CA CYS A 250 13.13 3.03 0.13
C CYS A 250 13.36 2.25 1.44
N ALA A 251 12.31 1.65 2.01
CA ALA A 251 12.39 0.83 3.22
C ALA A 251 13.30 -0.40 3.06
N LEU A 252 13.36 -0.96 1.85
CA LEU A 252 14.22 -2.11 1.52
C LEU A 252 15.59 -1.71 0.97
N ASP A 253 15.93 -0.44 1.07
CA ASP A 253 17.21 0.17 0.68
C ASP A 253 17.67 -0.17 -0.75
N LYS A 254 16.74 -0.20 -1.70
CA LYS A 254 17.06 -0.50 -3.10
C LYS A 254 17.40 0.78 -3.88
N PRO A 255 18.41 0.72 -4.78
CA PRO A 255 18.69 1.80 -5.72
C PRO A 255 17.47 2.14 -6.56
N MET A 256 17.20 3.44 -6.74
CA MET A 256 16.07 3.92 -7.53
C MET A 256 16.52 4.87 -8.64
N ILE A 257 15.90 4.70 -9.81
CA ILE A 257 15.90 5.69 -10.88
C ILE A 257 14.47 6.18 -11.03
N SER A 258 14.25 7.49 -11.01
CA SER A 258 12.89 8.05 -11.11
C SER A 258 12.75 8.93 -12.35
N TRP A 259 11.61 8.79 -13.01
CA TRP A 259 11.21 9.70 -14.06
C TRP A 259 10.81 11.05 -13.46
N LYS A 260 11.40 12.14 -13.96
CA LYS A 260 11.01 13.50 -13.59
C LYS A 260 9.66 13.82 -14.22
N ILE A 261 8.61 13.63 -13.45
CA ILE A 261 7.23 13.83 -13.88
C ILE A 261 6.75 15.20 -13.36
N PRO A 262 6.05 16.00 -14.19
CA PRO A 262 5.45 17.23 -13.75
C PRO A 262 4.50 17.06 -12.57
N ALA A 263 4.49 18.03 -11.66
CA ALA A 263 3.63 17.99 -10.48
C ALA A 263 2.14 17.98 -10.87
N ALA A 264 1.40 17.00 -10.36
CA ALA A 264 -0.04 16.95 -10.55
C ALA A 264 -0.76 17.93 -9.61
N ARG A 265 -1.92 18.45 -10.04
CA ARG A 265 -2.72 19.47 -9.32
C ARG A 265 -2.98 19.15 -7.83
N ARG A 266 -3.02 17.86 -7.45
CA ARG A 266 -3.33 17.41 -6.09
C ARG A 266 -2.10 16.96 -5.30
N SER A 267 -0.92 16.96 -5.91
CA SER A 267 0.31 16.56 -5.23
C SER A 267 0.80 17.69 -4.33
N VAL A 268 1.45 17.32 -3.24
CA VAL A 268 2.20 18.27 -2.42
C VAL A 268 3.64 18.34 -2.96
N PRO A 269 4.23 19.56 -3.06
CA PRO A 269 5.57 19.74 -3.66
C PRO A 269 6.65 18.90 -3.00
N GLU A 270 6.61 18.76 -1.69
CA GLU A 270 7.59 18.05 -0.87
C GLU A 270 7.79 16.58 -1.28
N VAL A 271 6.79 15.97 -1.93
CA VAL A 271 6.90 14.60 -2.47
C VAL A 271 7.97 14.52 -3.54
N TYR A 272 8.01 15.53 -4.42
CA TYR A 272 8.96 15.56 -5.54
C TYR A 272 10.38 15.79 -5.05
N ASP A 273 10.55 16.62 -4.02
CA ASP A 273 11.85 16.86 -3.38
C ASP A 273 12.39 15.59 -2.72
N ILE A 274 11.53 14.84 -2.03
CA ILE A 274 11.90 13.55 -1.44
C ILE A 274 12.32 12.57 -2.54
N ILE A 275 11.53 12.43 -3.62
CA ILE A 275 11.85 11.52 -4.73
C ILE A 275 13.18 11.91 -5.37
N ALA A 276 13.41 13.20 -5.60
CA ALA A 276 14.67 13.70 -6.16
C ALA A 276 15.87 13.38 -5.26
N GLY A 277 15.70 13.48 -3.94
CA GLY A 277 16.77 13.21 -2.98
C GLY A 277 17.15 11.73 -2.85
N ILE A 278 16.23 10.79 -3.12
CA ILE A 278 16.44 9.34 -2.90
C ILE A 278 16.67 8.53 -4.18
N SER A 279 16.67 9.17 -5.35
CA SER A 279 16.75 8.50 -6.65
C SER A 279 17.61 9.27 -7.65
N ILE A 280 18.15 8.56 -8.64
CA ILE A 280 18.72 9.20 -9.82
C ILE A 280 17.57 9.63 -10.73
N GLN A 281 17.42 10.93 -10.97
CA GLN A 281 16.35 11.45 -11.83
C GLN A 281 16.76 11.47 -13.30
N ILE A 282 15.82 11.04 -14.16
CA ILE A 282 15.96 11.10 -15.61
C ILE A 282 14.73 11.74 -16.25
N GLU A 283 14.93 12.37 -17.41
CA GLU A 283 13.86 13.02 -18.17
C GLU A 283 13.50 12.24 -19.44
N SER A 284 14.45 11.50 -20.01
CA SER A 284 14.28 10.74 -21.24
C SER A 284 14.79 9.30 -21.13
N PHE A 285 14.42 8.44 -22.07
CA PHE A 285 14.85 7.04 -22.10
C PHE A 285 16.35 6.90 -22.40
N GLU A 286 16.91 7.81 -23.19
CA GLU A 286 18.33 7.85 -23.56
C GLU A 286 19.23 8.02 -22.32
N GLU A 287 18.76 8.72 -21.29
CA GLU A 287 19.49 8.91 -20.03
C GLU A 287 19.51 7.65 -19.16
N LEU A 288 18.58 6.70 -19.40
CA LEU A 288 18.40 5.52 -18.55
C LEU A 288 19.65 4.63 -18.51
N ALA A 289 20.34 4.45 -19.64
CA ALA A 289 21.53 3.59 -19.69
C ALA A 289 22.63 4.08 -18.74
N GLY A 290 22.94 5.38 -18.78
CA GLY A 290 23.93 5.98 -17.88
C GLY A 290 23.50 5.96 -16.40
N ALA A 291 22.20 6.15 -16.14
CA ALA A 291 21.63 6.07 -14.79
C ALA A 291 21.72 4.63 -14.24
N LEU A 292 21.47 3.61 -15.07
CA LEU A 292 21.60 2.20 -14.69
C LEU A 292 23.05 1.84 -14.37
N ASP A 293 24.01 2.25 -15.23
CA ASP A 293 25.43 2.00 -14.98
C ASP A 293 25.88 2.61 -13.65
N LEU A 294 25.43 3.82 -13.34
CA LEU A 294 25.73 4.49 -12.06
C LEU A 294 25.07 3.77 -10.87
N ALA A 295 23.78 3.43 -10.97
CA ALA A 295 23.03 2.77 -9.89
C ALA A 295 23.59 1.38 -9.56
N LEU A 296 24.00 0.61 -10.60
CA LEU A 296 24.60 -0.73 -10.45
C LEU A 296 26.03 -0.67 -9.92
N ALA A 297 26.82 0.32 -10.34
CA ALA A 297 28.19 0.50 -9.85
C ALA A 297 28.25 0.95 -8.41
N LYS A 298 27.29 1.80 -7.98
CA LYS A 298 27.26 2.41 -6.64
C LYS A 298 25.86 2.28 -5.98
N PRO A 299 25.42 1.06 -5.66
CA PRO A 299 24.06 0.84 -5.15
C PRO A 299 23.79 1.54 -3.79
N ALA A 300 24.82 1.81 -3.01
CA ALA A 300 24.71 2.51 -1.74
C ALA A 300 24.83 4.05 -1.86
N ALA A 301 24.94 4.62 -3.07
CA ALA A 301 25.23 6.05 -3.24
C ALA A 301 24.22 6.97 -2.52
N LEU A 302 22.94 6.61 -2.49
CA LEU A 302 21.86 7.37 -1.85
C LEU A 302 21.26 6.63 -0.63
N ALA A 303 22.01 5.74 0.01
CA ALA A 303 21.50 4.95 1.14
C ALA A 303 21.18 5.83 2.36
N GLN A 304 22.00 6.85 2.61
CA GLN A 304 21.79 7.79 3.72
C GLN A 304 20.52 8.62 3.50
N GLU A 305 20.29 9.09 2.29
CA GLU A 305 19.10 9.85 1.87
C GLU A 305 17.84 8.97 2.00
N ARG A 306 17.90 7.70 1.56
CA ARG A 306 16.81 6.75 1.76
C ARG A 306 16.51 6.49 3.23
N GLN A 307 17.53 6.41 4.09
CA GLN A 307 17.35 6.26 5.54
C GLN A 307 16.67 7.50 6.16
N GLN A 308 17.00 8.71 5.69
CA GLN A 308 16.32 9.93 6.15
C GLN A 308 14.86 9.96 5.68
N ALA A 309 14.60 9.63 4.41
CA ALA A 309 13.25 9.56 3.87
C ALA A 309 12.38 8.51 4.58
N ASN A 310 12.98 7.40 5.05
CA ASN A 310 12.26 6.38 5.83
C ASN A 310 11.69 6.94 7.14
N LYS A 311 12.31 7.96 7.75
CA LYS A 311 11.75 8.62 8.95
C LYS A 311 10.50 9.44 8.64
N VAL A 312 10.32 9.83 7.36
CA VAL A 312 9.10 10.49 6.87
C VAL A 312 8.01 9.47 6.58
N PHE A 313 8.37 8.38 5.91
CA PHE A 313 7.40 7.38 5.43
C PHE A 313 6.91 6.45 6.53
N PHE A 314 7.76 6.16 7.54
CA PHE A 314 7.51 5.13 8.54
C PHE A 314 7.90 5.61 9.93
N ASP A 315 7.29 4.98 10.97
CA ASP A 315 7.72 5.16 12.35
C ASP A 315 8.99 4.33 12.61
N LYS A 316 8.86 3.01 12.56
CA LYS A 316 9.96 2.05 12.80
C LYS A 316 9.94 0.95 11.76
N LEU A 317 11.10 0.66 11.20
CA LEU A 317 11.33 -0.44 10.25
C LEU A 317 12.03 -1.61 10.98
N ASP A 318 11.35 -2.19 11.98
CA ASP A 318 11.88 -3.24 12.85
C ASP A 318 11.18 -4.60 12.67
N GLY A 319 10.26 -4.72 11.70
CA GLY A 319 9.49 -5.94 11.45
C GLY A 319 8.43 -6.23 12.50
N LYS A 320 8.05 -5.25 13.34
CA LYS A 320 7.10 -5.41 14.47
C LYS A 320 5.91 -4.45 14.40
N ALA A 321 5.63 -3.88 13.24
CA ALA A 321 4.48 -2.98 13.08
C ALA A 321 3.15 -3.72 13.30
N GLY A 322 3.03 -4.97 12.85
CA GLY A 322 1.86 -5.81 13.09
C GLY A 322 1.58 -6.06 14.56
N GLU A 323 2.63 -6.29 15.36
CA GLU A 323 2.51 -6.42 16.82
C GLU A 323 2.00 -5.13 17.47
N ARG A 324 2.55 -3.97 17.07
CA ARG A 324 2.12 -2.66 17.59
C ARG A 324 0.67 -2.37 17.26
N VAL A 325 0.28 -2.57 16.01
CA VAL A 325 -1.11 -2.40 15.56
C VAL A 325 -2.05 -3.34 16.31
N ALA A 326 -1.67 -4.61 16.49
CA ALA A 326 -2.48 -5.57 17.25
C ALA A 326 -2.67 -5.13 18.72
N ARG A 327 -1.63 -4.59 19.35
CA ARG A 327 -1.71 -4.05 20.71
C ARG A 327 -2.74 -2.92 20.80
N HIS A 328 -2.71 -1.95 19.89
CA HIS A 328 -3.72 -0.88 19.86
C HIS A 328 -5.15 -1.40 19.62
N ILE A 329 -5.29 -2.46 18.82
CA ILE A 329 -6.60 -3.12 18.64
C ILE A 329 -7.06 -3.78 19.95
N ILE A 330 -6.16 -4.47 20.66
CA ILE A 330 -6.47 -5.12 21.96
C ILE A 330 -6.83 -4.10 23.03
N ASP A 331 -6.12 -2.98 23.08
CA ASP A 331 -6.40 -1.91 24.05
C ASP A 331 -7.82 -1.35 23.88
N LEU A 332 -8.32 -1.27 22.64
CA LEU A 332 -9.68 -0.81 22.34
C LEU A 332 -10.71 -1.95 22.40
N LEU A 333 -10.32 -3.18 22.11
CA LEU A 333 -11.15 -4.38 22.00
C LEU A 333 -10.48 -5.57 22.69
N PRO A 334 -10.46 -5.63 24.04
CA PRO A 334 -9.71 -6.63 24.81
C PRO A 334 -10.10 -8.09 24.50
N GLU A 335 -11.34 -8.31 24.04
CA GLU A 335 -11.84 -9.63 23.63
C GLU A 335 -11.08 -10.27 22.46
N ASN A 336 -10.31 -9.49 21.70
CA ASN A 336 -9.50 -9.99 20.56
C ASN A 336 -8.07 -10.43 20.96
N LYS A 337 -7.71 -10.32 22.23
CA LYS A 337 -6.42 -10.83 22.73
C LYS A 337 -6.37 -12.35 22.58
N LEU A 338 -5.22 -12.88 22.07
CA LEU A 338 -4.91 -14.32 22.00
C LEU A 338 -5.01 -14.99 23.35
#